data_26a4f4689721eb60e4aec3d117e9b6a9
#
_entry.id   26a4f4689721eb60e4aec3d117e9b6a9
#
_cell.length_a   1.000
_cell.length_b   1.000
_cell.length_c   1.000
_cell.angle_alpha   90.00
_cell.angle_beta   90.00
_cell.angle_gamma   90.00
#
_symmetry.space_group_name_H-M   'P 1'
#
loop_
_entity.id
_entity.type
_entity.pdbx_description
1 polymer ?
#
loop_
_entity_poly.entity_id
_entity_poly.type
_entity_poly.pdbx_seq_one_letter_code
_entity_poly.pdbx_strand_id
1 'polypeptide(L)'
;RSDIDPSRIGILGLSEGGNIGPLIAASDPNICALVIMAGCATNGWKIQEHQYRYDIERDPNLTEEEKENALEAKMEGLRAAVRAGKTNPWFAFFLKYMPLPAAKQVTCPVLILHGDKDAHVPVEHAYYLAQAMRSSGNPDVTVRIFKDINHPFLPDKDGRKSGYLKLLRKGAKVPDSVLDTITEWLVKRLSAGH
;
A
#
# COMPACT_ATOMS: atom_id res chain seq x y z
N ARG A 1 5.97 8.68 -27.82
CA ARG A 1 6.85 9.87 -27.66
C ARG A 1 8.27 9.44 -28.00
N SER A 2 8.93 10.21 -28.88
CA SER A 2 10.29 9.90 -29.35
C SER A 2 11.39 10.17 -28.29
N ASP A 3 11.04 10.84 -27.19
CA ASP A 3 11.92 11.18 -26.07
C ASP A 3 11.84 10.16 -24.91
N ILE A 4 11.06 9.10 -25.08
CA ILE A 4 10.90 8.02 -24.08
C ILE A 4 11.45 6.72 -24.67
N ASP A 5 12.32 6.06 -23.92
CA ASP A 5 12.76 4.71 -24.22
C ASP A 5 11.71 3.69 -23.73
N PRO A 6 10.98 3.02 -24.61
CA PRO A 6 9.94 2.08 -24.23
C PRO A 6 10.47 0.82 -23.52
N SER A 7 11.77 0.55 -23.63
CA SER A 7 12.43 -0.56 -22.94
C SER A 7 12.84 -0.23 -21.49
N ARG A 8 12.58 1.00 -21.03
CA ARG A 8 12.99 1.49 -19.70
C ARG A 8 11.85 2.15 -18.92
N ILE A 9 10.68 1.52 -18.94
CA ILE A 9 9.50 2.01 -18.24
C ILE A 9 9.40 1.31 -16.87
N GLY A 10 9.33 2.10 -15.81
CA GLY A 10 9.02 1.64 -14.45
C GLY A 10 7.67 2.16 -13.97
N ILE A 11 7.06 1.46 -13.04
CA ILE A 11 5.84 1.87 -12.34
C ILE A 11 6.18 2.20 -10.89
N LEU A 12 5.66 3.33 -10.39
CA LEU A 12 5.62 3.65 -8.97
C LEU A 12 4.17 3.85 -8.55
N GLY A 13 3.71 3.08 -7.57
CA GLY A 13 2.35 3.15 -7.08
C GLY A 13 2.28 3.29 -5.56
N LEU A 14 1.54 4.30 -5.07
CA LEU A 14 1.27 4.51 -3.65
C LEU A 14 -0.16 4.03 -3.32
N SER A 15 -0.32 3.30 -2.21
CA SER A 15 -1.61 2.86 -1.68
C SER A 15 -2.40 2.06 -2.73
N GLU A 16 -3.47 2.59 -3.30
CA GLU A 16 -4.20 1.97 -4.41
C GLU A 16 -3.30 1.74 -5.63
N GLY A 17 -2.43 2.69 -5.97
CA GLY A 17 -1.41 2.51 -7.01
C GLY A 17 -0.47 1.33 -6.71
N GLY A 18 -0.17 1.08 -5.44
CA GLY A 18 0.57 -0.10 -4.98
C GLY A 18 -0.18 -1.42 -5.18
N ASN A 19 -1.51 -1.39 -5.26
CA ASN A 19 -2.34 -2.56 -5.56
C ASN A 19 -2.51 -2.78 -7.08
N ILE A 20 -2.57 -1.69 -7.84
CA ILE A 20 -2.75 -1.72 -9.30
C ILE A 20 -1.42 -2.01 -10.00
N GLY A 21 -0.30 -1.50 -9.47
CA GLY A 21 1.03 -1.68 -10.04
C GLY A 21 1.39 -3.14 -10.34
N PRO A 22 1.21 -4.08 -9.39
CA PRO A 22 1.41 -5.52 -9.65
C PRO A 22 0.53 -6.07 -10.76
N LEU A 23 -0.72 -5.61 -10.88
CA LEU A 23 -1.63 -6.04 -11.94
C LEU A 23 -1.12 -5.64 -13.33
N ILE A 24 -0.64 -4.40 -13.45
CA ILE A 24 -0.09 -3.90 -14.72
C ILE A 24 1.24 -4.61 -15.02
N ALA A 25 2.16 -4.69 -14.05
CA ALA A 25 3.46 -5.32 -14.25
C ALA A 25 3.37 -6.82 -14.57
N ALA A 26 2.33 -7.49 -14.08
CA ALA A 26 2.06 -8.89 -14.45
C ALA A 26 1.49 -9.05 -15.85
N SER A 27 0.83 -8.03 -16.41
CA SER A 27 0.17 -8.09 -17.72
C SER A 27 1.00 -7.49 -18.86
N ASP A 28 2.00 -6.66 -18.54
CA ASP A 28 2.86 -5.99 -19.54
C ASP A 28 4.33 -6.32 -19.31
N PRO A 29 4.96 -7.16 -20.17
CA PRO A 29 6.37 -7.54 -20.05
C PRO A 29 7.35 -6.37 -20.33
N ASN A 30 6.88 -5.24 -20.86
CA ASN A 30 7.72 -4.06 -21.07
C ASN A 30 7.96 -3.27 -19.76
N ILE A 31 7.27 -3.61 -18.68
CA ILE A 31 7.52 -2.98 -17.38
C ILE A 31 8.80 -3.55 -16.78
N CYS A 32 9.84 -2.72 -16.72
CA CYS A 32 11.19 -3.11 -16.30
C CYS A 32 11.43 -3.01 -14.80
N ALA A 33 10.59 -2.27 -14.07
CA ALA A 33 10.72 -2.08 -12.62
C ALA A 33 9.38 -1.69 -11.99
N LEU A 34 9.14 -2.17 -10.76
CA LEU A 34 7.94 -1.85 -9.99
C LEU A 34 8.32 -1.36 -8.60
N VAL A 35 7.84 -0.17 -8.21
CA VAL A 35 7.92 0.35 -6.85
C VAL A 35 6.52 0.34 -6.23
N ILE A 36 6.35 -0.41 -5.15
CA ILE A 36 5.11 -0.51 -4.37
C ILE A 36 5.30 0.26 -3.07
N MET A 37 4.50 1.29 -2.86
CA MET A 37 4.50 2.09 -1.64
C MET A 37 3.19 1.85 -0.89
N ALA A 38 3.24 1.34 0.34
CA ALA A 38 2.08 1.07 1.20
C ALA A 38 0.97 0.25 0.48
N GLY A 39 1.37 -0.77 -0.28
CA GLY A 39 0.44 -1.67 -0.99
C GLY A 39 -0.17 -2.72 -0.08
N CYS A 40 -1.40 -3.17 -0.40
CA CYS A 40 -2.11 -4.20 0.34
C CYS A 40 -1.75 -5.61 -0.15
N ALA A 41 -1.79 -6.58 0.76
CA ALA A 41 -1.69 -8.02 0.44
C ALA A 41 -3.01 -8.78 0.66
N THR A 42 -4.04 -8.11 1.17
CA THR A 42 -5.37 -8.68 1.44
C THR A 42 -6.47 -7.87 0.78
N ASN A 43 -7.69 -8.38 0.82
CA ASN A 43 -8.84 -7.65 0.30
C ASN A 43 -9.22 -6.42 1.15
N GLY A 44 -10.01 -5.54 0.56
CA GLY A 44 -10.44 -4.30 1.20
C GLY A 44 -11.31 -4.50 2.45
N TRP A 45 -11.99 -5.63 2.62
CA TRP A 45 -12.73 -5.93 3.85
C TRP A 45 -11.81 -5.98 5.07
N LYS A 46 -10.67 -6.69 4.95
CA LYS A 46 -9.67 -6.75 6.02
C LYS A 46 -8.96 -5.42 6.25
N ILE A 47 -8.76 -4.65 5.18
CA ILE A 47 -8.19 -3.29 5.30
C ILE A 47 -9.16 -2.36 6.03
N GLN A 48 -10.46 -2.40 5.73
CA GLN A 48 -11.45 -1.58 6.44
C GLN A 48 -11.59 -1.99 7.91
N GLU A 49 -11.60 -3.28 8.20
CA GLU A 49 -11.59 -3.80 9.57
C GLU A 49 -10.38 -3.27 10.34
N HIS A 50 -9.16 -3.37 9.76
CA HIS A 50 -7.94 -2.85 10.38
C HIS A 50 -8.05 -1.33 10.64
N GLN A 51 -8.51 -0.55 9.68
CA GLN A 51 -8.65 0.92 9.83
C GLN A 51 -9.64 1.29 10.93
N TYR A 52 -10.79 0.60 11.01
CA TYR A 52 -11.76 0.83 12.07
C TYR A 52 -11.21 0.43 13.44
N ARG A 53 -10.58 -0.74 13.52
CA ARG A 53 -9.93 -1.24 14.74
C ARG A 53 -8.84 -0.28 15.22
N TYR A 54 -7.99 0.20 14.31
CA TYR A 54 -6.90 1.13 14.62
C TYR A 54 -7.41 2.40 15.32
N ASP A 55 -8.50 2.98 14.84
CA ASP A 55 -9.09 4.18 15.43
C ASP A 55 -9.80 3.87 16.76
N ILE A 56 -10.57 2.78 16.83
CA ILE A 56 -11.35 2.38 18.01
C ILE A 56 -10.44 1.99 19.18
N GLU A 57 -9.41 1.19 18.97
CA GLU A 57 -8.48 0.75 20.03
C GLU A 57 -7.76 1.91 20.72
N ARG A 58 -7.65 3.05 20.04
CA ARG A 58 -7.00 4.27 20.55
C ARG A 58 -7.95 5.25 21.24
N ASP A 59 -9.23 4.90 21.36
CA ASP A 59 -10.17 5.68 22.16
C ASP A 59 -10.04 5.29 23.64
N PRO A 60 -9.53 6.18 24.50
CA PRO A 60 -9.33 5.88 25.92
C PRO A 60 -10.63 5.84 26.74
N ASN A 61 -11.76 6.24 26.15
CA ASN A 61 -13.06 6.31 26.83
C ASN A 61 -13.86 5.01 26.68
N LEU A 62 -13.40 4.07 25.82
CA LEU A 62 -14.09 2.81 25.57
C LEU A 62 -13.44 1.66 26.34
N THR A 63 -14.26 0.83 26.94
CA THR A 63 -13.87 -0.49 27.46
C THR A 63 -13.59 -1.44 26.31
N GLU A 64 -12.90 -2.56 26.57
CA GLU A 64 -12.61 -3.57 25.53
C GLU A 64 -13.90 -4.15 24.92
N GLU A 65 -14.94 -4.36 25.72
CA GLU A 65 -16.25 -4.82 25.23
C GLU A 65 -16.91 -3.77 24.30
N GLU A 66 -16.86 -2.49 24.68
CA GLU A 66 -17.38 -1.40 23.86
C GLU A 66 -16.58 -1.23 22.55
N LYS A 67 -15.27 -1.47 22.57
CA LYS A 67 -14.43 -1.45 21.36
C LYS A 67 -14.84 -2.55 20.38
N GLU A 68 -15.02 -3.80 20.84
CA GLU A 68 -15.44 -4.89 19.96
C GLU A 68 -16.86 -4.66 19.41
N ASN A 69 -17.79 -4.17 20.25
CA ASN A 69 -19.15 -3.83 19.82
C ASN A 69 -19.14 -2.68 18.79
N ALA A 70 -18.30 -1.67 18.97
CA ALA A 70 -18.15 -0.55 18.04
C ALA A 70 -17.55 -1.02 16.68
N LEU A 71 -16.59 -1.93 16.72
CA LEU A 71 -16.01 -2.52 15.51
C LEU A 71 -17.05 -3.31 14.72
N GLU A 72 -17.79 -4.22 15.41
CA GLU A 72 -18.81 -5.04 14.75
C GLU A 72 -19.92 -4.16 14.16
N ALA A 73 -20.36 -3.12 14.88
CA ALA A 73 -21.36 -2.18 14.39
C ALA A 73 -20.88 -1.45 13.11
N LYS A 74 -19.61 -1.01 13.06
CA LYS A 74 -19.04 -0.38 11.86
C LYS A 74 -18.95 -1.37 10.69
N MET A 75 -18.50 -2.60 10.94
CA MET A 75 -18.39 -3.63 9.91
C MET A 75 -19.76 -4.05 9.37
N GLU A 76 -20.77 -4.19 10.25
CA GLU A 76 -22.13 -4.51 9.81
C GLU A 76 -22.78 -3.35 9.05
N GLY A 77 -22.56 -2.10 9.46
CA GLY A 77 -22.98 -0.93 8.70
C GLY A 77 -22.40 -0.92 7.28
N LEU A 78 -21.11 -1.25 7.14
CA LEU A 78 -20.46 -1.36 5.83
C LEU A 78 -21.06 -2.52 5.00
N ARG A 79 -21.27 -3.71 5.61
CA ARG A 79 -21.90 -4.86 4.93
C ARG A 79 -23.32 -4.51 4.45
N ALA A 80 -24.10 -3.81 5.29
CA ALA A 80 -25.44 -3.37 4.95
C ALA A 80 -25.45 -2.35 3.79
N ALA A 81 -24.50 -1.40 3.77
CA ALA A 81 -24.35 -0.44 2.69
C ALA A 81 -24.00 -1.13 1.35
N VAL A 82 -23.13 -2.13 1.38
CA VAL A 82 -22.78 -2.93 0.19
C VAL A 82 -23.99 -3.73 -0.31
N ARG A 83 -24.70 -4.41 0.59
CA ARG A 83 -25.92 -5.17 0.22
C ARG A 83 -27.01 -4.29 -0.38
N ALA A 84 -27.14 -3.07 0.11
CA ALA A 84 -28.10 -2.09 -0.39
C ALA A 84 -27.65 -1.34 -1.66
N GLY A 85 -26.49 -1.66 -2.22
CA GLY A 85 -25.94 -0.96 -3.40
C GLY A 85 -25.59 0.52 -3.14
N LYS A 86 -25.37 0.92 -1.88
CA LYS A 86 -25.08 2.30 -1.48
C LYS A 86 -23.59 2.64 -1.51
N THR A 87 -22.74 1.74 -2.00
CA THR A 87 -21.32 1.97 -2.23
C THR A 87 -21.06 2.28 -3.69
N ASN A 88 -20.05 3.13 -3.99
CA ASN A 88 -19.67 3.32 -5.39
C ASN A 88 -19.03 2.05 -5.98
N PRO A 89 -19.05 1.85 -7.31
CA PRO A 89 -18.54 0.64 -7.95
C PRO A 89 -17.07 0.35 -7.65
N TRP A 90 -16.25 1.39 -7.61
CA TRP A 90 -14.82 1.27 -7.26
C TRP A 90 -14.63 0.67 -5.86
N PHE A 91 -15.33 1.21 -4.86
CA PHE A 91 -15.17 0.74 -3.48
C PHE A 91 -15.71 -0.70 -3.32
N ALA A 92 -16.82 -1.03 -3.99
CA ALA A 92 -17.36 -2.39 -4.01
C ALA A 92 -16.39 -3.40 -4.65
N PHE A 93 -15.64 -2.98 -5.69
CA PHE A 93 -14.56 -3.77 -6.27
C PHE A 93 -13.38 -3.90 -5.29
N PHE A 94 -12.90 -2.79 -4.73
CA PHE A 94 -11.78 -2.77 -3.77
C PHE A 94 -12.02 -3.72 -2.60
N LEU A 95 -13.24 -3.73 -2.04
CA LEU A 95 -13.57 -4.62 -0.91
C LEU A 95 -13.31 -6.10 -1.21
N LYS A 96 -13.43 -6.52 -2.47
CA LYS A 96 -13.29 -7.92 -2.92
C LYS A 96 -11.94 -8.23 -3.55
N TYR A 97 -11.25 -7.21 -4.05
CA TYR A 97 -10.00 -7.39 -4.80
C TYR A 97 -8.92 -8.02 -3.92
N MET A 98 -8.27 -9.08 -4.45
CA MET A 98 -7.15 -9.78 -3.81
C MET A 98 -5.86 -9.46 -4.58
N PRO A 99 -4.91 -8.70 -4.02
CA PRO A 99 -3.68 -8.32 -4.73
C PRO A 99 -2.69 -9.46 -4.97
N LEU A 100 -2.63 -10.45 -4.08
CA LEU A 100 -1.63 -11.51 -4.13
C LEU A 100 -1.59 -12.34 -5.42
N PRO A 101 -2.73 -12.70 -6.06
CA PRO A 101 -2.69 -13.40 -7.34
C PRO A 101 -1.93 -12.66 -8.44
N ALA A 102 -2.09 -11.34 -8.55
CA ALA A 102 -1.33 -10.51 -9.48
C ALA A 102 0.13 -10.38 -9.04
N ALA A 103 0.39 -10.16 -7.76
CA ALA A 103 1.75 -10.05 -7.21
C ALA A 103 2.60 -11.29 -7.52
N LYS A 104 2.03 -12.49 -7.45
CA LYS A 104 2.71 -13.76 -7.79
C LYS A 104 3.15 -13.87 -9.26
N GLN A 105 2.59 -13.06 -10.14
CA GLN A 105 2.90 -13.08 -11.58
C GLN A 105 3.90 -12.00 -11.99
N VAL A 106 4.32 -11.14 -11.06
CA VAL A 106 5.31 -10.08 -11.33
C VAL A 106 6.71 -10.69 -11.47
N THR A 107 7.33 -10.50 -12.62
CA THR A 107 8.66 -11.01 -12.94
C THR A 107 9.76 -9.95 -12.96
N CYS A 108 9.40 -8.68 -13.16
CA CYS A 108 10.37 -7.59 -13.12
C CYS A 108 10.88 -7.34 -11.68
N PRO A 109 12.03 -6.64 -11.52
CA PRO A 109 12.52 -6.17 -10.22
C PRO A 109 11.47 -5.37 -9.45
N VAL A 110 11.35 -5.62 -8.13
CA VAL A 110 10.35 -4.96 -7.26
C VAL A 110 11.02 -4.34 -6.03
N LEU A 111 10.67 -3.07 -5.77
CA LEU A 111 10.95 -2.38 -4.51
C LEU A 111 9.64 -2.17 -3.75
N ILE A 112 9.55 -2.72 -2.54
CA ILE A 112 8.39 -2.55 -1.66
C ILE A 112 8.79 -1.63 -0.50
N LEU A 113 8.09 -0.53 -0.36
CA LEU A 113 8.31 0.48 0.67
C LEU A 113 7.10 0.57 1.60
N HIS A 114 7.34 0.69 2.90
CA HIS A 114 6.28 0.87 3.89
C HIS A 114 6.75 1.74 5.06
N GLY A 115 5.83 2.48 5.67
CA GLY A 115 6.07 3.18 6.93
C GLY A 115 5.61 2.35 8.11
N ASP A 116 6.38 2.35 9.22
CA ASP A 116 6.02 1.59 10.43
C ASP A 116 4.85 2.21 11.21
N LYS A 117 4.43 3.43 10.86
CA LYS A 117 3.27 4.15 11.41
C LYS A 117 2.10 4.21 10.44
N ASP A 118 2.03 3.28 9.50
CA ASP A 118 0.90 3.21 8.58
C ASP A 118 -0.35 2.66 9.28
N ALA A 119 -1.33 3.55 9.52
CA ALA A 119 -2.62 3.21 10.12
C ALA A 119 -3.65 2.70 9.10
N HIS A 120 -3.34 2.79 7.79
CA HIS A 120 -4.27 2.36 6.74
C HIS A 120 -4.01 0.93 6.29
N VAL A 121 -2.73 0.60 6.11
CA VAL A 121 -2.28 -0.73 5.67
C VAL A 121 -1.22 -1.22 6.66
N PRO A 122 -1.44 -2.36 7.33
CA PRO A 122 -0.44 -2.92 8.23
C PRO A 122 0.90 -3.14 7.54
N VAL A 123 1.99 -2.82 8.23
CA VAL A 123 3.35 -2.93 7.69
C VAL A 123 3.71 -4.35 7.23
N GLU A 124 3.10 -5.37 7.83
CA GLU A 124 3.25 -6.78 7.49
C GLU A 124 2.88 -7.09 6.04
N HIS A 125 2.03 -6.26 5.42
CA HIS A 125 1.64 -6.43 4.03
C HIS A 125 2.82 -6.30 3.06
N ALA A 126 3.84 -5.49 3.41
CA ALA A 126 5.08 -5.42 2.64
C ALA A 126 5.80 -6.77 2.57
N TYR A 127 5.83 -7.49 3.69
CA TYR A 127 6.45 -8.83 3.76
C TYR A 127 5.60 -9.90 3.09
N TYR A 128 4.26 -9.84 3.19
CA TYR A 128 3.37 -10.78 2.50
C TYR A 128 3.46 -10.64 0.99
N LEU A 129 3.51 -9.41 0.46
CA LEU A 129 3.75 -9.16 -0.96
C LEU A 129 5.11 -9.72 -1.40
N ALA A 130 6.18 -9.40 -0.67
CA ALA A 130 7.52 -9.89 -0.97
C ALA A 130 7.60 -11.42 -0.95
N GLN A 131 7.01 -12.06 0.05
CA GLN A 131 6.96 -13.51 0.16
C GLN A 131 6.22 -14.13 -1.03
N ALA A 132 5.06 -13.57 -1.41
CA ALA A 132 4.28 -14.06 -2.53
C ALA A 132 5.05 -13.99 -3.85
N MET A 133 5.75 -12.89 -4.12
CA MET A 133 6.56 -12.71 -5.31
C MET A 133 7.76 -13.66 -5.34
N ARG A 134 8.53 -13.73 -4.24
CA ARG A 134 9.72 -14.60 -4.13
C ARG A 134 9.36 -16.08 -4.23
N SER A 135 8.30 -16.52 -3.56
CA SER A 135 7.84 -17.92 -3.61
C SER A 135 7.30 -18.32 -4.99
N SER A 136 6.98 -17.35 -5.84
CA SER A 136 6.57 -17.57 -7.24
C SER A 136 7.73 -17.40 -8.25
N GLY A 137 8.97 -17.27 -7.76
CA GLY A 137 10.17 -17.30 -8.57
C GLY A 137 10.77 -15.95 -8.92
N ASN A 138 10.25 -14.81 -8.39
CA ASN A 138 10.89 -13.51 -8.61
C ASN A 138 12.14 -13.35 -7.71
N PRO A 139 13.37 -13.30 -8.28
CA PRO A 139 14.61 -13.25 -7.50
C PRO A 139 14.98 -11.84 -7.02
N ASP A 140 14.40 -10.77 -7.60
CA ASP A 140 14.76 -9.37 -7.29
C ASP A 140 13.61 -8.63 -6.63
N VAL A 141 13.35 -8.98 -5.37
CA VAL A 141 12.34 -8.30 -4.54
C VAL A 141 13.02 -7.70 -3.30
N THR A 142 13.05 -6.37 -3.22
CA THR A 142 13.62 -5.61 -2.11
C THR A 142 12.51 -5.03 -1.24
N VAL A 143 12.65 -5.13 0.10
CA VAL A 143 11.73 -4.50 1.06
C VAL A 143 12.50 -3.46 1.88
N ARG A 144 11.90 -2.27 2.08
CA ARG A 144 12.40 -1.23 2.99
C ARG A 144 11.26 -0.71 3.85
N ILE A 145 11.45 -0.77 5.16
CA ILE A 145 10.52 -0.19 6.14
C ILE A 145 11.15 1.08 6.70
N PHE A 146 10.39 2.15 6.72
CA PHE A 146 10.83 3.45 7.24
C PHE A 146 10.22 3.69 8.62
N LYS A 147 11.09 4.01 9.57
CA LYS A 147 10.70 4.31 10.94
C LYS A 147 10.02 5.68 11.04
N ASP A 148 8.99 5.77 11.89
CA ASP A 148 8.22 6.99 12.15
C ASP A 148 7.65 7.63 10.86
N ILE A 149 7.25 6.80 9.89
CA ILE A 149 6.64 7.20 8.62
C ILE A 149 5.22 6.63 8.55
N ASN A 150 4.25 7.48 8.20
CA ASN A 150 2.84 7.12 8.05
C ASN A 150 2.46 6.68 6.61
N HIS A 151 1.17 6.41 6.36
CA HIS A 151 0.65 5.95 5.08
C HIS A 151 1.02 6.84 3.87
N PRO A 152 0.84 8.18 3.89
CA PRO A 152 1.28 9.06 2.79
C PRO A 152 2.80 9.35 2.79
N PHE A 153 3.60 8.56 3.48
CA PHE A 153 5.05 8.71 3.61
C PHE A 153 5.50 10.03 4.23
N LEU A 154 4.73 10.57 5.16
CA LEU A 154 5.11 11.75 5.93
C LEU A 154 5.69 11.34 7.29
N PRO A 155 6.68 12.09 7.84
CA PRO A 155 7.16 11.90 9.20
C PRO A 155 6.03 12.03 10.21
N ASP A 156 5.77 10.96 10.98
CA ASP A 156 4.67 10.89 11.92
C ASP A 156 4.95 9.81 12.98
N LYS A 157 4.79 10.16 14.24
CA LYS A 157 4.95 9.21 15.35
C LYS A 157 3.65 8.51 15.74
N ASP A 158 2.51 9.10 15.38
CA ASP A 158 1.18 8.62 15.75
C ASP A 158 0.52 7.78 14.63
N GLY A 159 0.71 8.18 13.37
CA GLY A 159 0.16 7.49 12.20
C GLY A 159 -1.33 7.71 11.95
N ARG A 160 -2.04 8.46 12.81
CA ARG A 160 -3.49 8.65 12.69
C ARG A 160 -3.88 9.44 11.45
N LYS A 161 -4.85 8.93 10.71
CA LYS A 161 -5.42 9.58 9.53
C LYS A 161 -5.84 11.03 9.78
N SER A 162 -6.41 11.32 10.95
CA SER A 162 -6.83 12.66 11.36
C SER A 162 -5.67 13.66 11.44
N GLY A 163 -4.43 13.19 11.59
CA GLY A 163 -3.23 14.02 11.64
C GLY A 163 -2.68 14.44 10.27
N TYR A 164 -3.03 13.77 9.18
CA TYR A 164 -2.38 13.98 7.88
C TYR A 164 -2.51 15.41 7.35
N LEU A 165 -3.72 15.99 7.38
CA LEU A 165 -3.92 17.38 6.95
C LEU A 165 -3.15 18.37 7.82
N LYS A 166 -3.01 18.10 9.12
CA LYS A 166 -2.22 18.94 10.04
C LYS A 166 -0.74 18.88 9.70
N LEU A 167 -0.22 17.69 9.39
CA LEU A 167 1.17 17.52 8.94
C LEU A 167 1.43 18.27 7.64
N LEU A 168 0.57 18.12 6.64
CA LEU A 168 0.69 18.83 5.36
C LEU A 168 0.64 20.35 5.53
N ARG A 169 -0.29 20.88 6.35
CA ARG A 169 -0.36 22.32 6.65
C ARG A 169 0.89 22.86 7.36
N LYS A 170 1.60 22.00 8.08
CA LYS A 170 2.89 22.33 8.71
C LYS A 170 4.09 22.18 7.74
N GLY A 171 3.84 21.89 6.48
CA GLY A 171 4.87 21.74 5.45
C GLY A 171 5.60 20.41 5.50
N ALA A 172 5.04 19.37 6.14
CA ALA A 172 5.62 18.03 6.11
C ALA A 172 5.74 17.53 4.67
N LYS A 173 6.87 16.95 4.36
CA LYS A 173 7.21 16.39 3.04
C LYS A 173 7.68 14.97 3.20
N VAL A 174 7.62 14.20 2.13
CA VAL A 174 8.28 12.90 2.04
C VAL A 174 9.77 13.12 2.31
N PRO A 175 10.38 12.39 3.25
CA PRO A 175 11.81 12.55 3.57
C PRO A 175 12.71 12.20 2.39
N ASP A 176 13.85 12.90 2.28
CA ASP A 176 14.86 12.63 1.26
C ASP A 176 15.32 11.18 1.28
N SER A 177 15.45 10.56 2.46
CA SER A 177 15.80 9.15 2.58
C SER A 177 14.84 8.19 1.87
N VAL A 178 13.55 8.53 1.76
CA VAL A 178 12.57 7.77 0.97
C VAL A 178 12.78 8.02 -0.52
N LEU A 179 12.94 9.30 -0.89
CA LEU A 179 13.13 9.71 -2.29
C LEU A 179 14.45 9.17 -2.86
N ASP A 180 15.54 9.25 -2.10
CA ASP A 180 16.85 8.70 -2.48
C ASP A 180 16.78 7.18 -2.65
N THR A 181 16.13 6.47 -1.72
CA THR A 181 15.94 5.01 -1.84
C THR A 181 15.23 4.64 -3.16
N ILE A 182 14.18 5.39 -3.53
CA ILE A 182 13.45 5.15 -4.78
C ILE A 182 14.33 5.47 -5.98
N THR A 183 14.96 6.65 -5.96
CA THR A 183 15.76 7.15 -7.08
C THR A 183 16.96 6.26 -7.37
N GLU A 184 17.76 5.95 -6.36
CA GLU A 184 18.94 5.08 -6.48
C GLU A 184 18.54 3.69 -6.97
N TRP A 185 17.45 3.13 -6.43
CA TRP A 185 16.98 1.82 -6.82
C TRP A 185 16.50 1.80 -8.28
N LEU A 186 15.70 2.79 -8.71
CA LEU A 186 15.21 2.91 -10.09
C LEU A 186 16.35 3.18 -11.08
N VAL A 187 17.26 4.11 -10.77
CA VAL A 187 18.42 4.41 -11.62
C VAL A 187 19.22 3.15 -11.89
N LYS A 188 19.52 2.38 -10.85
CA LYS A 188 20.26 1.12 -10.99
C LYS A 188 19.57 0.12 -11.94
N ARG A 189 18.22 0.04 -11.94
CA ARG A 189 17.47 -0.92 -12.77
C ARG A 189 17.17 -0.40 -14.16
N LEU A 190 16.91 0.88 -14.30
CA LEU A 190 16.55 1.48 -15.59
C LEU A 190 17.76 1.97 -16.38
N SER A 191 18.95 2.10 -15.76
CA SER A 191 20.19 2.48 -16.45
C SER A 191 21.04 1.30 -16.90
N ALA A 192 20.88 0.12 -16.31
CA ALA A 192 21.53 -1.09 -16.76
C ALA A 192 20.86 -1.51 -18.07
N GLY A 193 21.49 -1.18 -19.21
CA GLY A 193 21.07 -1.73 -20.51
C GLY A 193 21.13 -3.25 -20.47
N HIS A 194 20.08 -3.86 -20.93
CA HIS A 194 20.01 -5.31 -21.17
C HIS A 194 20.87 -5.70 -22.35
#